data_642ef77349ef36e6ff886a69b615823e
#
_entry.id   642ef77349ef36e6ff886a69b615823e
#
_cell.length_a   1.000
_cell.length_b   1.000
_cell.length_c   1.000
_cell.angle_alpha   90.00
_cell.angle_beta   90.00
_cell.angle_gamma   90.00
#
_symmetry.space_group_name_H-M   'P 1'
#
loop_
_entity.id
_entity.type
_entity.pdbx_description
1 polymer ?
#
loop_
_entity_poly.entity_id
_entity_poly.type
_entity_poly.pdbx_seq_one_letter_code
_entity_poly.pdbx_strand_id
1 'polypeptide(L)'
;MQKTKNYLTEGISTVKVKVGVNVKDDANRLIALREEFGEDIEIRMDANGGYTNEEVFEFCNLILPVAVQHFEQPVLPSNDRCFEIFREIREMGIPVAVDESLFSLQDAEILVQEDALDVGVIKISKFGGVLIAKKIANLLESAGKKCVISASYESLVGKSMALALALSLNNTDLAHEVGHFAKEPTITEWAHNNSNGSMSYGHCIGLGAEGNIEKINSIATSSF
;
A
#
# COMPACT_ATOMS: atom_id res chain seq x y z
N MET A 1 -16.19 8.73 7.05
CA MET A 1 -17.00 8.22 8.18
C MET A 1 -17.83 6.99 7.81
N GLN A 2 -18.94 7.09 7.04
CA GLN A 2 -19.79 5.92 6.75
C GLN A 2 -19.06 4.75 6.10
N LYS A 3 -18.14 5.03 5.16
CA LYS A 3 -17.34 4.00 4.51
C LYS A 3 -16.43 3.26 5.50
N THR A 4 -15.86 3.97 6.47
CA THR A 4 -15.02 3.39 7.53
C THR A 4 -15.85 2.49 8.45
N LYS A 5 -17.06 2.92 8.83
CA LYS A 5 -17.99 2.08 9.62
C LYS A 5 -18.31 0.77 8.90
N ASN A 6 -18.55 0.82 7.60
CA ASN A 6 -18.79 -0.38 6.80
C ASN A 6 -17.58 -1.31 6.79
N TYR A 7 -16.35 -0.77 6.64
CA TYR A 7 -15.12 -1.56 6.69
C TYR A 7 -14.94 -2.26 8.04
N LEU A 8 -15.20 -1.55 9.15
CA LEU A 8 -15.14 -2.16 10.48
C LEU A 8 -16.12 -3.34 10.64
N THR A 9 -17.34 -3.22 10.10
CA THR A 9 -18.33 -4.33 10.11
C THR A 9 -17.86 -5.53 9.25
N GLU A 10 -16.99 -5.30 8.29
CA GLU A 10 -16.35 -6.33 7.47
C GLU A 10 -15.05 -6.88 8.10
N GLY A 11 -14.68 -6.41 9.30
CA GLY A 11 -13.45 -6.79 10.00
C GLY A 11 -12.19 -6.08 9.52
N ILE A 12 -12.31 -5.04 8.69
CA ILE A 12 -11.18 -4.26 8.19
C ILE A 12 -10.93 -3.08 9.13
N SER A 13 -9.81 -3.09 9.85
CA SER A 13 -9.45 -2.05 10.82
C SER A 13 -8.35 -1.09 10.32
N THR A 14 -7.70 -1.36 9.19
CA THR A 14 -6.70 -0.46 8.62
C THR A 14 -7.31 0.39 7.51
N VAL A 15 -7.23 1.71 7.64
CA VAL A 15 -7.82 2.67 6.71
C VAL A 15 -6.73 3.53 6.08
N LYS A 16 -6.63 3.51 4.75
CA LYS A 16 -5.71 4.37 3.99
C LYS A 16 -6.46 5.60 3.47
N VAL A 17 -5.99 6.78 3.83
CA VAL A 17 -6.57 8.09 3.49
C VAL A 17 -5.68 8.78 2.47
N LYS A 18 -6.25 9.20 1.34
CA LYS A 18 -5.54 10.03 0.36
C LYS A 18 -5.45 11.46 0.89
N VAL A 19 -4.24 11.99 0.86
CA VAL A 19 -3.85 13.35 1.26
C VAL A 19 -2.98 13.97 0.15
N GLY A 20 -2.38 15.15 0.35
CA GLY A 20 -1.49 15.75 -0.64
C GLY A 20 -2.18 16.77 -1.55
N VAL A 21 -3.34 17.29 -1.14
CA VAL A 21 -4.11 18.28 -1.92
C VAL A 21 -4.25 19.60 -1.18
N ASN A 22 -4.63 19.57 0.09
CA ASN A 22 -4.78 20.74 0.93
C ASN A 22 -4.44 20.39 2.37
N VAL A 23 -3.41 21.02 2.90
CA VAL A 23 -2.84 20.73 4.22
C VAL A 23 -3.89 20.70 5.32
N LYS A 24 -4.76 21.72 5.41
CA LYS A 24 -5.75 21.84 6.48
C LYS A 24 -6.91 20.87 6.33
N ASP A 25 -7.42 20.70 5.11
CA ASP A 25 -8.53 19.78 4.85
C ASP A 25 -8.10 18.33 5.04
N ASP A 26 -6.88 18.00 4.63
CA ASP A 26 -6.29 16.69 4.81
C ASP A 26 -6.07 16.38 6.29
N ALA A 27 -5.50 17.31 7.05
CA ALA A 27 -5.30 17.17 8.50
C ALA A 27 -6.63 17.03 9.25
N ASN A 28 -7.61 17.90 8.97
CA ASN A 28 -8.94 17.84 9.61
C ASN A 28 -9.64 16.50 9.36
N ARG A 29 -9.46 15.93 8.17
CA ARG A 29 -10.04 14.62 7.82
C ARG A 29 -9.44 13.48 8.64
N LEU A 30 -8.12 13.51 8.88
CA LEU A 30 -7.44 12.53 9.73
C LEU A 30 -7.79 12.68 11.21
N ILE A 31 -7.81 13.92 11.70
CA ILE A 31 -8.21 14.25 13.08
C ILE A 31 -9.64 13.75 13.33
N ALA A 32 -10.57 14.07 12.44
CA ALA A 32 -11.96 13.63 12.57
C ALA A 32 -12.11 12.09 12.53
N LEU A 33 -11.27 11.38 11.76
CA LEU A 33 -11.25 9.92 11.78
C LEU A 33 -10.77 9.39 13.13
N ARG A 34 -9.70 9.95 13.69
CA ARG A 34 -9.17 9.54 15.00
C ARG A 34 -10.15 9.86 16.14
N GLU A 35 -10.81 11.01 16.09
CA GLU A 35 -11.83 11.39 17.06
C GLU A 35 -13.05 10.46 17.04
N GLU A 36 -13.53 10.07 15.84
CA GLU A 36 -14.72 9.21 15.70
C GLU A 36 -14.44 7.74 16.05
N PHE A 37 -13.27 7.21 15.70
CA PHE A 37 -12.99 5.77 15.78
C PHE A 37 -11.94 5.40 16.85
N GLY A 38 -11.28 6.39 17.46
CA GLY A 38 -10.27 6.12 18.48
C GLY A 38 -9.17 5.15 17.98
N GLU A 39 -8.83 4.20 18.82
CA GLU A 39 -7.82 3.14 18.56
C GLU A 39 -8.37 1.93 17.81
N ASP A 40 -9.67 1.91 17.48
CA ASP A 40 -10.29 0.81 16.74
C ASP A 40 -9.80 0.73 15.29
N ILE A 41 -9.14 1.79 14.80
CA ILE A 41 -8.57 1.81 13.45
C ILE A 41 -7.09 2.19 13.44
N GLU A 42 -6.36 1.53 12.55
CA GLU A 42 -5.05 1.96 12.10
C GLU A 42 -5.21 2.94 10.92
N ILE A 43 -4.60 4.12 11.03
CA ILE A 43 -4.68 5.13 9.98
C ILE A 43 -3.37 5.14 9.20
N ARG A 44 -3.45 4.97 7.89
CA ARG A 44 -2.40 5.22 6.91
C ARG A 44 -2.77 6.41 6.07
N MET A 45 -1.80 7.15 5.62
CA MET A 45 -2.02 8.25 4.70
C MET A 45 -1.08 8.15 3.50
N ASP A 46 -1.56 8.61 2.35
CA ASP A 46 -0.83 8.53 1.09
C ASP A 46 -1.01 9.85 0.32
N ALA A 47 0.10 10.58 0.16
CA ALA A 47 0.11 11.85 -0.54
C ALA A 47 0.40 11.71 -2.04
N ASN A 48 0.88 10.55 -2.49
CA ASN A 48 1.35 10.35 -3.88
C ASN A 48 2.29 11.50 -4.35
N GLY A 49 3.14 12.00 -3.45
CA GLY A 49 4.06 13.11 -3.70
C GLY A 49 3.42 14.50 -3.80
N GLY A 50 2.20 14.66 -3.33
CA GLY A 50 1.39 15.85 -3.59
C GLY A 50 1.77 17.11 -2.81
N TYR A 51 2.61 17.03 -1.78
CA TYR A 51 3.01 18.21 -1.00
C TYR A 51 4.32 18.82 -1.49
N THR A 52 4.43 20.15 -1.33
CA THR A 52 5.71 20.89 -1.38
C THR A 52 6.52 20.66 -0.12
N ASN A 53 7.78 21.13 -0.10
CA ASN A 53 8.65 21.01 1.06
C ASN A 53 8.07 21.72 2.31
N GLU A 54 7.44 22.86 2.13
CA GLU A 54 6.84 23.63 3.21
C GLU A 54 5.54 23.00 3.70
N GLU A 55 4.67 22.60 2.77
CA GLU A 55 3.37 21.99 3.08
C GLU A 55 3.49 20.67 3.82
N VAL A 56 4.48 19.85 3.50
CA VAL A 56 4.63 18.55 4.14
C VAL A 56 4.94 18.68 5.63
N PHE A 57 5.77 19.65 6.03
CA PHE A 57 6.08 19.88 7.45
C PHE A 57 4.94 20.57 8.18
N GLU A 58 4.22 21.52 7.54
CA GLU A 58 3.00 22.09 8.11
C GLU A 58 1.97 20.98 8.38
N PHE A 59 1.76 20.10 7.41
CA PHE A 59 0.85 18.96 7.53
C PHE A 59 1.28 17.99 8.65
N CYS A 60 2.55 17.59 8.70
CA CYS A 60 3.08 16.71 9.73
C CYS A 60 2.84 17.27 11.13
N ASN A 61 3.11 18.56 11.34
CA ASN A 61 2.87 19.21 12.64
C ASN A 61 1.40 19.16 13.06
N LEU A 62 0.46 19.31 12.14
CA LEU A 62 -0.97 19.26 12.44
C LEU A 62 -1.45 17.86 12.82
N ILE A 63 -0.84 16.81 12.27
CA ILE A 63 -1.31 15.43 12.44
C ILE A 63 -0.53 14.62 13.48
N LEU A 64 0.48 15.20 14.16
CA LEU A 64 1.21 14.50 15.24
C LEU A 64 0.28 13.83 16.26
N PRO A 65 -0.83 14.48 16.71
CA PRO A 65 -1.73 13.85 17.67
C PRO A 65 -2.56 12.68 17.12
N VAL A 66 -2.58 12.50 15.77
CA VAL A 66 -3.41 11.45 15.14
C VAL A 66 -2.80 10.07 15.32
N ALA A 67 -1.49 9.96 15.56
CA ALA A 67 -0.77 8.69 15.70
C ALA A 67 -1.02 7.75 14.52
N VAL A 68 -0.54 8.14 13.33
CA VAL A 68 -0.70 7.37 12.10
C VAL A 68 0.28 6.19 12.04
N GLN A 69 -0.11 5.11 11.38
CA GLN A 69 0.74 3.94 11.20
C GLN A 69 1.92 4.22 10.26
N HIS A 70 1.69 4.96 9.18
CA HIS A 70 2.73 5.50 8.30
C HIS A 70 2.19 6.57 7.34
N PHE A 71 3.11 7.36 6.82
CA PHE A 71 2.91 8.36 5.78
C PHE A 71 3.57 7.90 4.47
N GLU A 72 2.76 7.54 3.48
CA GLU A 72 3.22 7.07 2.18
C GLU A 72 3.48 8.22 1.23
N GLN A 73 4.67 8.19 0.62
CA GLN A 73 5.16 9.11 -0.42
C GLN A 73 4.80 10.58 -0.19
N PRO A 74 5.37 11.20 0.84
CA PRO A 74 5.07 12.60 1.22
C PRO A 74 5.29 13.62 0.10
N VAL A 75 6.42 13.49 -0.60
CA VAL A 75 6.85 14.37 -1.70
C VAL A 75 7.22 13.55 -2.94
N LEU A 76 7.28 14.19 -4.11
CA LEU A 76 7.66 13.52 -5.37
C LEU A 76 9.07 12.93 -5.32
N PRO A 77 9.33 11.80 -6.01
CA PRO A 77 10.69 11.23 -6.14
C PRO A 77 11.68 12.18 -6.81
N SER A 78 11.19 13.10 -7.66
CA SER A 78 11.99 14.11 -8.35
C SER A 78 12.36 15.32 -7.48
N ASN A 79 11.91 15.35 -6.22
CA ASN A 79 12.29 16.40 -5.29
C ASN A 79 13.75 16.20 -4.86
N ASP A 80 14.58 17.22 -5.04
CA ASP A 80 16.02 17.16 -4.75
C ASP A 80 16.32 16.84 -3.27
N ARG A 81 15.38 17.13 -2.35
CA ARG A 81 15.47 16.83 -0.92
C ARG A 81 14.64 15.63 -0.48
N CYS A 82 14.18 14.81 -1.42
CA CYS A 82 13.20 13.75 -1.14
C CYS A 82 13.61 12.87 0.06
N PHE A 83 14.81 12.32 0.08
CA PHE A 83 15.29 11.45 1.16
C PHE A 83 15.60 12.20 2.46
N GLU A 84 16.04 13.46 2.36
CA GLU A 84 16.23 14.32 3.52
C GLU A 84 14.88 14.58 4.21
N ILE A 85 13.86 14.95 3.45
CA ILE A 85 12.50 15.16 3.96
C ILE A 85 11.94 13.89 4.60
N PHE A 86 12.16 12.71 4.00
CA PHE A 86 11.73 11.45 4.58
C PHE A 86 12.38 11.20 5.95
N ARG A 87 13.68 11.47 6.11
CA ARG A 87 14.37 11.37 7.41
C ARG A 87 13.83 12.37 8.42
N GLU A 88 13.65 13.64 8.02
CA GLU A 88 13.11 14.68 8.91
C GLU A 88 11.70 14.33 9.41
N ILE A 89 10.81 13.79 8.54
CA ILE A 89 9.48 13.32 8.93
C ILE A 89 9.57 12.17 9.94
N ARG A 90 10.50 11.24 9.75
CA ARG A 90 10.74 10.12 10.66
C ARG A 90 11.27 10.63 12.02
N GLU A 91 12.13 11.64 12.04
CA GLU A 91 12.61 12.30 13.27
C GLU A 91 11.47 12.99 14.04
N MET A 92 10.40 13.42 13.36
CA MET A 92 9.16 13.89 14.00
C MET A 92 8.33 12.76 14.63
N GLY A 93 8.72 11.50 14.46
CA GLY A 93 8.02 10.34 14.98
C GLY A 93 6.91 9.81 14.06
N ILE A 94 6.87 10.22 12.80
CA ILE A 94 5.93 9.74 11.80
C ILE A 94 6.64 8.73 10.90
N PRO A 95 6.30 7.42 10.92
CA PRO A 95 6.93 6.44 10.04
C PRO A 95 6.64 6.75 8.57
N VAL A 96 7.67 6.63 7.71
CA VAL A 96 7.55 6.91 6.28
C VAL A 96 7.45 5.62 5.48
N ALA A 97 6.44 5.54 4.62
CA ALA A 97 6.30 4.50 3.61
C ALA A 97 6.65 5.04 2.21
N VAL A 98 7.28 4.21 1.39
CA VAL A 98 7.78 4.62 0.08
C VAL A 98 7.15 3.76 -1.01
N ASP A 99 6.48 4.41 -1.98
CA ASP A 99 5.86 3.81 -3.17
C ASP A 99 6.55 4.28 -4.45
N GLU A 100 6.32 5.54 -4.84
CA GLU A 100 6.82 6.09 -6.11
C GLU A 100 8.34 6.25 -6.15
N SER A 101 9.02 6.27 -5.02
CA SER A 101 10.48 6.27 -4.95
C SER A 101 11.10 4.87 -4.92
N LEU A 102 10.28 3.81 -5.05
CA LEU A 102 10.70 2.41 -4.99
C LEU A 102 10.26 1.67 -6.26
N PHE A 103 11.08 1.62 -7.29
CA PHE A 103 10.79 0.99 -8.59
C PHE A 103 11.73 -0.16 -8.95
N SER A 104 12.84 -0.30 -8.23
CA SER A 104 13.85 -1.32 -8.52
C SER A 104 14.51 -1.85 -7.23
N LEU A 105 15.27 -2.93 -7.36
CA LEU A 105 16.10 -3.42 -6.27
C LEU A 105 17.16 -2.39 -5.90
N GLN A 106 17.71 -1.66 -6.88
CA GLN A 106 18.69 -0.60 -6.65
C GLN A 106 18.08 0.55 -5.83
N ASP A 107 16.84 0.96 -6.12
CA ASP A 107 16.15 1.98 -5.31
C ASP A 107 15.99 1.51 -3.86
N ALA A 108 15.64 0.24 -3.66
CA ALA A 108 15.52 -0.33 -2.32
C ALA A 108 16.87 -0.30 -1.57
N GLU A 109 17.96 -0.63 -2.25
CA GLU A 109 19.33 -0.57 -1.69
C GLU A 109 19.69 0.86 -1.27
N ILE A 110 19.42 1.84 -2.14
CA ILE A 110 19.68 3.27 -1.85
C ILE A 110 18.80 3.74 -0.68
N LEU A 111 17.52 3.46 -0.68
CA LEU A 111 16.59 3.87 0.38
C LEU A 111 16.99 3.30 1.75
N VAL A 112 17.46 2.06 1.78
CA VAL A 112 17.99 1.43 3.01
C VAL A 112 19.30 2.08 3.43
N GLN A 113 20.22 2.29 2.50
CA GLN A 113 21.53 2.93 2.77
C GLN A 113 21.36 4.36 3.31
N GLU A 114 20.43 5.11 2.74
CA GLU A 114 20.11 6.49 3.15
C GLU A 114 19.23 6.56 4.41
N ASP A 115 18.83 5.39 4.94
CA ASP A 115 17.84 5.29 6.05
C ASP A 115 16.59 6.16 5.81
N ALA A 116 16.07 6.15 4.59
CA ALA A 116 15.01 7.05 4.14
C ALA A 116 13.60 6.44 4.17
N LEU A 117 13.40 5.27 4.80
CA LEU A 117 12.09 4.63 4.90
C LEU A 117 11.96 3.79 6.18
N ASP A 118 10.73 3.54 6.58
CA ASP A 118 10.34 2.51 7.56
C ASP A 118 9.58 1.37 6.88
N VAL A 119 8.84 1.67 5.80
CA VAL A 119 7.98 0.73 5.08
C VAL A 119 8.19 0.84 3.58
N GLY A 120 8.42 -0.27 2.91
CA GLY A 120 8.39 -0.33 1.44
C GLY A 120 7.02 -0.80 0.94
N VAL A 121 6.40 -0.05 0.02
CA VAL A 121 5.15 -0.45 -0.64
C VAL A 121 5.48 -1.23 -1.91
N ILE A 122 5.21 -2.52 -1.87
CA ILE A 122 5.61 -3.47 -2.90
C ILE A 122 4.43 -3.80 -3.82
N LYS A 123 4.56 -3.40 -5.08
CA LYS A 123 3.62 -3.72 -6.16
C LYS A 123 4.34 -4.56 -7.21
N ILE A 124 3.95 -5.82 -7.39
CA ILE A 124 4.63 -6.78 -8.27
C ILE A 124 4.77 -6.24 -9.71
N SER A 125 3.76 -5.52 -10.18
CA SER A 125 3.75 -4.91 -11.51
C SER A 125 4.87 -3.89 -11.73
N LYS A 126 5.29 -3.15 -10.71
CA LYS A 126 6.38 -2.18 -10.80
C LYS A 126 7.75 -2.83 -11.01
N PHE A 127 7.94 -4.01 -10.46
CA PHE A 127 9.27 -4.65 -10.38
C PHE A 127 9.52 -5.70 -11.47
N GLY A 128 8.58 -5.84 -12.43
CA GLY A 128 8.71 -6.83 -13.49
C GLY A 128 8.53 -8.27 -13.05
N GLY A 129 7.91 -8.51 -11.88
CA GLY A 129 7.53 -9.84 -11.44
C GLY A 129 7.80 -10.14 -9.96
N VAL A 130 7.25 -11.28 -9.53
CA VAL A 130 7.25 -11.71 -8.12
C VAL A 130 8.65 -11.98 -7.55
N LEU A 131 9.59 -12.44 -8.35
CA LEU A 131 10.93 -12.78 -7.88
C LEU A 131 11.73 -11.54 -7.44
N ILE A 132 11.63 -10.45 -8.20
CA ILE A 132 12.27 -9.19 -7.83
C ILE A 132 11.54 -8.56 -6.64
N ALA A 133 10.21 -8.57 -6.64
CA ALA A 133 9.42 -8.10 -5.51
C ALA A 133 9.80 -8.82 -4.20
N LYS A 134 9.99 -10.15 -4.24
CA LYS A 134 10.44 -10.94 -3.08
C LYS A 134 11.88 -10.59 -2.65
N LYS A 135 12.79 -10.34 -3.60
CA LYS A 135 14.15 -9.90 -3.26
C LYS A 135 14.15 -8.55 -2.54
N ILE A 136 13.32 -7.60 -3.00
CA ILE A 136 13.15 -6.30 -2.35
C ILE A 136 12.58 -6.49 -0.93
N ALA A 137 11.52 -7.29 -0.76
CA ALA A 137 10.94 -7.56 0.55
C ALA A 137 11.97 -8.17 1.53
N ASN A 138 12.78 -9.14 1.07
CA ASN A 138 13.83 -9.75 1.89
C ASN A 138 14.95 -8.76 2.24
N LEU A 139 15.31 -7.85 1.32
CA LEU A 139 16.28 -6.79 1.59
C LEU A 139 15.75 -5.85 2.69
N LEU A 140 14.51 -5.40 2.59
CA LEU A 140 13.87 -4.56 3.60
C LEU A 140 13.81 -5.26 4.96
N GLU A 141 13.40 -6.53 4.99
CA GLU A 141 13.37 -7.35 6.21
C GLU A 141 14.76 -7.45 6.86
N SER A 142 15.79 -7.75 6.07
CA SER A 142 17.18 -7.85 6.57
C SER A 142 17.73 -6.53 7.11
N ALA A 143 17.19 -5.40 6.64
CA ALA A 143 17.51 -4.06 7.13
C ALA A 143 16.61 -3.62 8.30
N GLY A 144 15.75 -4.49 8.85
CA GLY A 144 14.81 -4.17 9.92
C GLY A 144 13.67 -3.25 9.49
N LYS A 145 13.44 -3.12 8.17
CA LYS A 145 12.34 -2.33 7.61
C LYS A 145 11.12 -3.21 7.35
N LYS A 146 9.93 -2.62 7.34
CA LYS A 146 8.68 -3.32 7.04
C LYS A 146 8.32 -3.24 5.57
N CYS A 147 7.38 -4.07 5.13
CA CYS A 147 6.79 -3.94 3.81
C CYS A 147 5.28 -4.14 3.82
N VAL A 148 4.61 -3.50 2.88
CA VAL A 148 3.20 -3.69 2.56
C VAL A 148 3.11 -4.15 1.11
N ILE A 149 2.56 -5.34 0.92
CA ILE A 149 2.22 -5.79 -0.44
C ILE A 149 0.95 -5.05 -0.84
N SER A 150 1.03 -4.32 -1.94
CA SER A 150 -0.07 -3.54 -2.48
C SER A 150 -0.38 -4.00 -3.91
N ALA A 151 -1.58 -3.71 -4.35
CA ALA A 151 -2.03 -3.92 -5.71
C ALA A 151 -2.52 -2.58 -6.28
N SER A 152 -2.26 -2.33 -7.56
CA SER A 152 -2.86 -1.20 -8.25
C SER A 152 -4.23 -1.63 -8.80
N TYR A 153 -4.42 -1.61 -10.10
CA TYR A 153 -5.65 -2.09 -10.75
C TYR A 153 -5.44 -3.47 -11.39
N GLU A 154 -4.79 -4.38 -10.66
CA GLU A 154 -4.50 -5.72 -11.17
C GLU A 154 -5.78 -6.55 -11.31
N SER A 155 -5.76 -7.46 -12.30
CA SER A 155 -6.73 -8.54 -12.44
C SER A 155 -6.67 -9.50 -11.25
N LEU A 156 -7.63 -10.42 -11.15
CA LEU A 156 -7.61 -11.46 -10.11
C LEU A 156 -6.32 -12.31 -10.16
N VAL A 157 -5.70 -12.49 -11.32
CA VAL A 157 -4.40 -13.16 -11.44
C VAL A 157 -3.31 -12.38 -10.73
N GLY A 158 -3.21 -11.07 -10.97
CA GLY A 158 -2.24 -10.21 -10.29
C GLY A 158 -2.47 -10.15 -8.78
N LYS A 159 -3.73 -10.09 -8.35
CA LYS A 159 -4.08 -10.15 -6.91
C LYS A 159 -3.70 -11.48 -6.27
N SER A 160 -3.91 -12.60 -6.95
CA SER A 160 -3.46 -13.91 -6.48
C SER A 160 -1.95 -13.97 -6.31
N MET A 161 -1.21 -13.39 -7.25
CA MET A 161 0.26 -13.28 -7.12
C MET A 161 0.66 -12.42 -5.92
N ALA A 162 -0.02 -11.28 -5.70
CA ALA A 162 0.22 -10.40 -4.57
C ALA A 162 -0.08 -11.10 -3.24
N LEU A 163 -1.20 -11.82 -3.16
CA LEU A 163 -1.55 -12.63 -1.99
C LEU A 163 -0.52 -13.75 -1.73
N ALA A 164 -0.11 -14.48 -2.76
CA ALA A 164 0.91 -15.52 -2.64
C ALA A 164 2.26 -14.94 -2.16
N LEU A 165 2.65 -13.79 -2.69
CA LEU A 165 3.85 -13.09 -2.21
C LEU A 165 3.70 -12.71 -0.74
N ALA A 166 2.61 -12.06 -0.35
CA ALA A 166 2.35 -11.65 1.03
C ALA A 166 2.47 -12.83 2.00
N LEU A 167 1.82 -13.96 1.69
CA LEU A 167 1.87 -15.18 2.50
C LEU A 167 3.24 -15.86 2.53
N SER A 168 4.14 -15.54 1.60
CA SER A 168 5.49 -16.11 1.53
C SER A 168 6.54 -15.30 2.30
N LEU A 169 6.16 -14.19 2.91
CA LEU A 169 7.04 -13.30 3.67
C LEU A 169 6.93 -13.54 5.16
N ASN A 170 8.00 -13.32 5.91
CA ASN A 170 7.99 -13.33 7.37
C ASN A 170 7.62 -11.96 7.95
N ASN A 171 7.87 -10.89 7.20
CA ASN A 171 7.64 -9.50 7.58
C ASN A 171 6.18 -9.10 7.31
N THR A 172 5.24 -9.63 8.10
CA THR A 172 3.78 -9.52 7.90
C THR A 172 3.07 -8.76 9.02
N ASP A 173 3.78 -7.93 9.77
CA ASP A 173 3.22 -7.17 10.90
C ASP A 173 2.18 -6.12 10.47
N LEU A 174 2.19 -5.73 9.20
CA LEU A 174 1.29 -4.72 8.65
C LEU A 174 0.24 -5.38 7.75
N ALA A 175 -1.00 -4.92 7.85
CA ALA A 175 -2.04 -5.33 6.91
C ALA A 175 -1.61 -5.01 5.46
N HIS A 176 -1.82 -5.95 4.55
CA HIS A 176 -1.51 -5.77 3.13
C HIS A 176 -2.69 -5.15 2.36
N GLU A 177 -2.41 -4.52 1.21
CA GLU A 177 -3.38 -3.78 0.40
C GLU A 177 -3.77 -4.57 -0.86
N VAL A 178 -4.12 -5.84 -0.72
CA VAL A 178 -4.48 -6.74 -1.84
C VAL A 178 -5.98 -6.89 -2.04
N GLY A 179 -6.78 -6.04 -1.43
CA GLY A 179 -8.24 -6.11 -1.43
C GLY A 179 -8.93 -5.75 -2.76
N HIS A 180 -10.25 -5.56 -2.70
CA HIS A 180 -11.12 -5.34 -3.85
C HIS A 180 -11.02 -3.93 -4.43
N PHE A 181 -10.34 -3.75 -5.55
CA PHE A 181 -10.27 -2.46 -6.23
C PHE A 181 -10.86 -2.42 -7.64
N ALA A 182 -11.21 -3.56 -8.23
CA ALA A 182 -11.79 -3.57 -9.57
C ALA A 182 -13.25 -4.05 -9.55
N LYS A 183 -14.15 -3.23 -10.08
CA LYS A 183 -15.44 -3.69 -10.59
C LYS A 183 -15.14 -4.34 -11.95
N GLU A 184 -14.87 -5.63 -11.94
CA GLU A 184 -14.49 -6.33 -13.14
C GLU A 184 -15.65 -7.04 -13.82
N PRO A 185 -15.58 -7.20 -15.13
CA PRO A 185 -15.94 -8.47 -15.73
C PRO A 185 -14.83 -9.45 -15.35
N THR A 186 -15.08 -10.34 -14.39
CA THR A 186 -14.10 -11.31 -13.94
C THR A 186 -13.79 -12.29 -15.08
N ILE A 187 -12.64 -12.09 -15.73
CA ILE A 187 -12.10 -13.03 -16.73
C ILE A 187 -11.52 -14.28 -16.09
N THR A 188 -11.52 -14.33 -14.76
CA THR A 188 -10.97 -15.43 -13.97
C THR A 188 -11.93 -15.80 -12.86
N GLU A 189 -11.90 -17.04 -12.45
CA GLU A 189 -12.55 -17.52 -11.24
C GLU A 189 -11.57 -17.43 -10.08
N TRP A 190 -12.05 -16.94 -8.93
CA TRP A 190 -11.25 -16.68 -7.76
C TRP A 190 -11.48 -17.77 -6.72
N ALA A 191 -10.42 -18.51 -6.39
CA ALA A 191 -10.49 -19.61 -5.43
C ALA A 191 -10.18 -19.22 -3.98
N HIS A 192 -9.83 -17.95 -3.72
CA HIS A 192 -9.46 -17.49 -2.39
C HIS A 192 -10.67 -17.03 -1.59
N ASN A 193 -10.61 -17.21 -0.28
CA ASN A 193 -11.67 -16.76 0.63
C ASN A 193 -11.34 -15.39 1.20
N ASN A 194 -12.35 -14.52 1.25
CA ASN A 194 -12.29 -13.23 1.90
C ASN A 194 -13.37 -13.20 2.99
N SER A 195 -12.95 -13.10 4.24
CA SER A 195 -13.88 -13.05 5.37
C SER A 195 -13.27 -12.31 6.55
N ASN A 196 -14.09 -11.51 7.21
CA ASN A 196 -13.72 -10.81 8.44
C ASN A 196 -12.40 -10.04 8.32
N GLY A 197 -12.24 -9.23 7.26
CA GLY A 197 -11.04 -8.43 7.00
C GLY A 197 -9.79 -9.21 6.64
N SER A 198 -9.89 -10.53 6.53
CA SER A 198 -8.77 -11.40 6.21
C SER A 198 -8.97 -12.12 4.89
N MET A 199 -7.87 -12.36 4.19
CA MET A 199 -7.85 -13.11 2.95
C MET A 199 -7.02 -14.37 3.13
N SER A 200 -7.57 -15.54 2.77
CA SER A 200 -6.87 -16.81 2.83
C SER A 200 -6.71 -17.44 1.45
N TYR A 201 -5.57 -18.11 1.26
CA TYR A 201 -5.31 -18.86 0.04
C TYR A 201 -6.19 -20.10 0.00
N GLY A 202 -6.95 -20.30 -1.08
CA GLY A 202 -7.79 -21.46 -1.27
C GLY A 202 -6.97 -22.74 -1.52
N HIS A 203 -7.63 -23.90 -1.41
CA HIS A 203 -7.03 -25.19 -1.81
C HIS A 203 -6.97 -25.28 -3.32
N CYS A 204 -5.90 -24.77 -3.93
CA CYS A 204 -5.72 -24.72 -5.36
C CYS A 204 -4.26 -24.94 -5.76
N ILE A 205 -4.05 -25.42 -6.98
CA ILE A 205 -2.72 -25.52 -7.58
C ILE A 205 -2.38 -24.20 -8.25
N GLY A 206 -1.15 -23.72 -8.09
CA GLY A 206 -0.70 -22.46 -8.69
C GLY A 206 -1.31 -21.24 -8.01
N LEU A 207 -1.77 -20.27 -8.79
CA LEU A 207 -2.26 -18.98 -8.28
C LEU A 207 -3.71 -19.00 -7.77
N GLY A 208 -4.46 -20.07 -7.96
CA GLY A 208 -5.88 -20.13 -7.59
C GLY A 208 -6.75 -19.13 -8.34
N ALA A 209 -6.33 -18.73 -9.53
CA ALA A 209 -7.08 -17.87 -10.44
C ALA A 209 -7.08 -18.52 -11.83
N GLU A 210 -8.16 -19.19 -12.17
CA GLU A 210 -8.32 -19.88 -13.47
C GLU A 210 -8.97 -18.93 -14.49
N GLY A 211 -8.40 -18.88 -15.70
CA GLY A 211 -8.92 -18.05 -16.78
C GLY A 211 -10.22 -18.64 -17.33
N ASN A 212 -11.27 -17.84 -17.39
CA ASN A 212 -12.49 -18.20 -18.10
C ASN A 212 -12.33 -17.86 -19.58
N ILE A 213 -12.03 -18.88 -20.39
CA ILE A 213 -11.72 -18.74 -21.83
C ILE A 213 -12.87 -18.09 -22.60
N GLU A 214 -14.12 -18.38 -22.27
CA GLU A 214 -15.28 -17.78 -22.95
C GLU A 214 -15.36 -16.29 -22.68
N LYS A 215 -15.16 -15.87 -21.42
CA LYS A 215 -15.13 -14.45 -21.05
C LYS A 215 -13.93 -13.74 -21.65
N ILE A 216 -12.74 -14.36 -21.66
CA ILE A 216 -11.55 -13.80 -22.30
C ILE A 216 -11.83 -13.56 -23.78
N ASN A 217 -12.38 -14.54 -24.48
CA ASN A 217 -12.72 -14.42 -25.90
C ASN A 217 -13.80 -13.37 -26.17
N SER A 218 -14.75 -13.18 -25.26
CA SER A 218 -15.80 -12.15 -25.40
C SER A 218 -15.27 -10.71 -25.25
N ILE A 219 -14.16 -10.55 -24.54
CA ILE A 219 -13.51 -9.25 -24.30
C ILE A 219 -12.38 -9.01 -25.32
N ALA A 220 -11.76 -10.08 -25.82
CA ALA A 220 -10.81 -10.01 -26.92
C ALA A 220 -11.54 -9.54 -28.16
N THR A 221 -11.79 -8.25 -28.25
CA THR A 221 -12.40 -7.64 -29.42
C THR A 221 -11.53 -7.94 -30.62
N SER A 222 -12.17 -8.35 -31.68
CA SER A 222 -11.70 -8.57 -33.03
C SER A 222 -11.09 -7.30 -33.67
N SER A 223 -10.08 -6.73 -33.08
CA SER A 223 -9.37 -5.57 -33.59
C SER A 223 -7.88 -5.86 -33.67
N PHE A 224 -7.55 -6.80 -34.54
CA PHE A 224 -6.26 -6.90 -35.21
C PHE A 224 -6.51 -7.09 -36.71
#